data_7fbeb3ecdf9165f3991992ac8c682349
#
_entry.id   7fbeb3ecdf9165f3991992ac8c682349
#
_cell.length_a   1.000
_cell.length_b   1.000
_cell.length_c   1.000
_cell.angle_alpha   90.00
_cell.angle_beta   90.00
_cell.angle_gamma   90.00
#
_symmetry.space_group_name_H-M   'P 1'
#
loop_
_entity.id
_entity.type
_entity.pdbx_description
1 polymer ?
#
loop_
_entity_poly.entity_id
_entity_poly.type
_entity_poly.pdbx_seq_one_letter_code
_entity_poly.pdbx_strand_id
1 'polypeptide(L)'
;HAGSLRKARGATAAALDAGLGELMGRYADRSGAVRHPRELAVEVEPVKARFSAWYELFPRSTGEPGTNGTFSDVESLLPEISGMGFDVLYLPPIHPIGRTQRKGANNRKGTPGDPGSPWAIGSEQGGHKSVNQDLGTLDDFRRLVRVAAEHGLDVALDIAFQCSPDHPYTREHPEWFRHRPDGSIQYAENPPKKYEDIFPFNFETEQWRELWAELLSIVVFWIEQGVRVFRVDNPHTKPFAFWEWLIGEVKREHPEVILLAEAFTRPKVMFRLAKLGFSQSYTYFAWRNTAPELYQYFMELAQPPIREFFRPNLWPNTPDILTEYLQTGGRSAFMARLVLAATLGASYGIYGPAFELCESRARDQGSEEYLDSEKYQLRAWDRGHPDNLRELITLVNEIRRENPALQTDRGLRFHPTENDRLLAYTKSTSDHADVLLTVVNVDPHHTQNGMVTLPLGDFGIESGRPYQAHELLSGARYLWNGPRNYVEINPHAMPAQIFRFRRPVRREHDFEYFL
;
A
#
# COMPACT_ATOMS: atom_id res chain seq x y z
N HIS A 1 -46.50 -3.56 21.21
CA HIS A 1 -45.42 -2.67 21.67
C HIS A 1 -45.97 -1.51 22.56
N ALA A 2 -46.96 -0.75 22.13
CA ALA A 2 -47.50 0.39 22.94
C ALA A 2 -48.03 -0.03 24.33
N GLY A 3 -48.61 -1.23 24.46
CA GLY A 3 -49.06 -1.79 25.74
C GLY A 3 -47.93 -2.20 26.67
N SER A 4 -46.81 -2.65 26.13
CA SER A 4 -45.61 -3.06 26.85
C SER A 4 -44.79 -1.90 27.38
N LEU A 5 -44.75 -0.79 26.65
CA LEU A 5 -44.07 0.45 27.07
C LEU A 5 -44.74 1.15 28.27
N ARG A 6 -46.05 0.91 28.51
CA ARG A 6 -46.80 1.48 29.66
C ARG A 6 -46.56 0.71 30.98
N LYS A 7 -45.96 -0.45 30.96
CA LYS A 7 -45.64 -1.24 32.17
C LYS A 7 -44.18 -0.98 32.53
N ALA A 8 -43.91 -0.47 33.73
CA ALA A 8 -42.55 -0.10 34.18
C ALA A 8 -41.54 -1.28 34.16
N ARG A 9 -41.97 -2.52 34.35
CA ARG A 9 -41.16 -3.71 34.18
C ARG A 9 -41.14 -4.14 32.72
N GLY A 10 -39.96 -4.08 32.08
CA GLY A 10 -39.75 -4.45 30.68
C GLY A 10 -39.86 -3.28 29.67
N ALA A 11 -40.14 -2.07 30.10
CA ALA A 11 -40.23 -0.90 29.20
C ALA A 11 -38.95 -0.66 28.42
N THR A 12 -37.80 -0.81 29.05
CA THR A 12 -36.48 -0.64 28.40
C THR A 12 -36.26 -1.69 27.31
N ALA A 13 -36.54 -2.97 27.59
CA ALA A 13 -36.41 -4.02 26.59
C ALA A 13 -37.36 -3.84 25.41
N ALA A 14 -38.61 -3.42 25.68
CA ALA A 14 -39.59 -3.13 24.64
C ALA A 14 -39.22 -1.87 23.82
N ALA A 15 -38.60 -0.87 24.43
CA ALA A 15 -38.13 0.33 23.74
C ALA A 15 -36.91 0.08 22.84
N LEU A 16 -36.09 -0.91 23.20
CA LEU A 16 -34.90 -1.32 22.46
C LEU A 16 -35.16 -2.50 21.49
N ASP A 17 -36.41 -2.92 21.35
CA ASP A 17 -36.80 -3.98 20.44
C ASP A 17 -36.58 -3.57 18.98
N ALA A 18 -35.85 -4.39 18.22
CA ALA A 18 -35.51 -4.10 16.84
C ALA A 18 -36.75 -3.96 15.94
N GLY A 19 -37.79 -4.80 16.15
CA GLY A 19 -39.04 -4.71 15.40
C GLY A 19 -39.81 -3.43 15.68
N LEU A 20 -39.75 -2.93 16.94
CA LEU A 20 -40.30 -1.59 17.25
C LEU A 20 -39.49 -0.49 16.55
N GLY A 21 -38.16 -0.61 16.51
CA GLY A 21 -37.30 0.32 15.81
C GLY A 21 -37.62 0.39 14.31
N GLU A 22 -37.80 -0.77 13.65
CA GLU A 22 -38.22 -0.84 12.24
C GLU A 22 -39.61 -0.19 12.00
N LEU A 23 -40.60 -0.51 12.85
CA LEU A 23 -41.93 0.07 12.76
C LEU A 23 -41.89 1.59 12.93
N MET A 24 -41.20 2.10 13.93
CA MET A 24 -41.03 3.53 14.15
C MET A 24 -40.29 4.20 12.99
N GLY A 25 -39.28 3.58 12.41
CA GLY A 25 -38.58 4.07 11.21
C GLY A 25 -39.50 4.14 9.99
N ARG A 26 -40.38 3.12 9.79
CA ARG A 26 -41.33 3.05 8.67
C ARG A 26 -42.47 4.08 8.79
N TYR A 27 -42.93 4.36 10.00
CA TYR A 27 -44.04 5.26 10.28
C TYR A 27 -43.62 6.51 11.06
N ALA A 28 -42.37 6.92 10.95
CA ALA A 28 -41.87 8.12 11.60
C ALA A 28 -42.67 9.35 11.16
N ASP A 29 -43.14 10.16 12.12
CA ASP A 29 -43.69 11.48 11.81
C ASP A 29 -42.55 12.38 11.29
N ARG A 30 -42.61 12.72 10.02
CA ARG A 30 -41.65 13.56 9.33
C ARG A 30 -42.16 14.99 9.12
N SER A 31 -43.30 15.38 9.74
CA SER A 31 -43.87 16.73 9.59
C SER A 31 -42.92 17.85 10.02
N GLY A 32 -42.05 17.58 11.01
CA GLY A 32 -41.00 18.49 11.46
C GLY A 32 -39.62 18.26 10.81
N ALA A 33 -39.51 17.37 9.81
CA ALA A 33 -38.24 17.08 9.19
C ALA A 33 -37.74 18.27 8.35
N VAL A 34 -36.47 18.63 8.55
CA VAL A 34 -35.77 19.64 7.74
C VAL A 34 -34.79 18.91 6.84
N ARG A 35 -34.92 19.13 5.53
CA ARG A 35 -33.97 18.61 4.57
C ARG A 35 -32.71 19.49 4.54
N HIS A 36 -31.53 18.90 4.72
CA HIS A 36 -30.30 19.62 4.54
C HIS A 36 -30.20 20.13 3.09
N PRO A 37 -29.84 21.40 2.87
CA PRO A 37 -29.85 21.99 1.52
C PRO A 37 -28.83 21.37 0.57
N ARG A 38 -27.76 20.74 1.12
CA ARG A 38 -26.75 20.03 0.35
C ARG A 38 -26.91 18.53 0.55
N GLU A 39 -26.94 17.79 -0.54
CA GLU A 39 -26.87 16.34 -0.50
C GLU A 39 -25.45 15.90 -0.11
N LEU A 40 -25.36 15.06 0.92
CA LEU A 40 -24.10 14.49 1.39
C LEU A 40 -23.98 13.11 0.79
N ALA A 41 -23.11 12.98 -0.21
CA ALA A 41 -22.80 11.70 -0.83
C ALA A 41 -21.88 10.86 0.08
N VAL A 42 -22.15 9.56 0.15
CA VAL A 42 -21.28 8.57 0.78
C VAL A 42 -20.75 7.65 -0.31
N GLU A 43 -19.45 7.59 -0.44
CA GLU A 43 -18.78 6.68 -1.36
C GLU A 43 -18.44 5.38 -0.63
N VAL A 44 -18.84 4.24 -1.21
CA VAL A 44 -18.56 2.91 -0.68
C VAL A 44 -17.51 2.25 -1.55
N GLU A 45 -16.32 2.11 -1.02
CA GLU A 45 -15.20 1.51 -1.72
C GLU A 45 -15.09 -0.01 -1.49
N PRO A 46 -14.43 -0.74 -2.41
CA PRO A 46 -14.14 -2.16 -2.25
C PRO A 46 -13.33 -2.44 -0.97
N VAL A 47 -13.44 -3.66 -0.45
CA VAL A 47 -12.68 -4.09 0.74
C VAL A 47 -11.16 -3.92 0.54
N LYS A 48 -10.65 -4.19 -0.66
CA LYS A 48 -9.23 -4.04 -1.01
C LYS A 48 -8.73 -2.60 -0.91
N ALA A 49 -9.59 -1.58 -0.97
CA ALA A 49 -9.22 -0.19 -0.70
C ALA A 49 -8.87 0.06 0.78
N ARG A 50 -9.41 -0.78 1.69
CA ARG A 50 -9.13 -0.71 3.13
C ARG A 50 -8.06 -1.68 3.58
N PHE A 51 -8.05 -2.90 3.02
CA PHE A 51 -7.17 -3.99 3.42
C PHE A 51 -6.65 -4.71 2.19
N SER A 52 -5.35 -4.59 1.92
CA SER A 52 -4.69 -5.25 0.80
C SER A 52 -3.17 -5.35 1.03
N ALA A 53 -2.57 -6.36 0.39
CA ALA A 53 -1.14 -6.54 0.29
C ALA A 53 -0.72 -6.45 -1.18
N TRP A 54 0.28 -5.63 -1.50
CA TRP A 54 0.72 -5.30 -2.86
C TRP A 54 2.11 -5.84 -3.16
N TYR A 55 2.26 -6.39 -4.35
CA TYR A 55 3.53 -6.87 -4.87
C TYR A 55 3.89 -6.14 -6.16
N GLU A 56 4.93 -5.30 -6.14
CA GLU A 56 5.41 -4.61 -7.33
C GLU A 56 6.41 -5.48 -8.10
N LEU A 57 6.21 -5.59 -9.42
CA LEU A 57 7.02 -6.43 -10.30
C LEU A 57 7.23 -5.76 -11.65
N PHE A 58 8.47 -5.71 -12.12
CA PHE A 58 8.78 -5.29 -13.49
C PHE A 58 8.63 -6.47 -14.45
N PRO A 59 7.65 -6.47 -15.38
CA PRO A 59 7.45 -7.57 -16.31
C PRO A 59 8.71 -7.90 -17.12
N ARG A 60 9.46 -6.87 -17.51
CA ARG A 60 10.68 -7.05 -18.31
C ARG A 60 11.82 -7.84 -17.62
N SER A 61 11.78 -7.96 -16.30
CA SER A 61 12.77 -8.69 -15.51
C SER A 61 12.30 -10.09 -15.08
N THR A 62 11.20 -10.60 -15.69
CA THR A 62 10.69 -11.96 -15.40
C THR A 62 11.21 -13.02 -16.36
N GLY A 63 11.91 -12.63 -17.43
CA GLY A 63 12.48 -13.55 -18.41
C GLY A 63 13.77 -14.22 -17.95
N GLU A 64 14.29 -15.09 -18.79
CA GLU A 64 15.61 -15.69 -18.60
C GLU A 64 16.72 -14.62 -18.56
N PRO A 65 17.84 -14.87 -17.87
CA PRO A 65 18.92 -13.92 -17.77
C PRO A 65 19.36 -13.34 -19.13
N GLY A 66 19.30 -12.00 -19.23
CA GLY A 66 19.66 -11.27 -20.45
C GLY A 66 18.56 -11.18 -21.53
N THR A 67 17.39 -11.74 -21.27
CA THR A 67 16.21 -11.61 -22.15
C THR A 67 15.13 -10.75 -21.51
N ASN A 68 14.37 -10.05 -22.33
CA ASN A 68 13.20 -9.30 -21.84
C ASN A 68 12.10 -10.29 -21.46
N GLY A 69 11.54 -10.13 -20.25
CA GLY A 69 10.37 -10.88 -19.81
C GLY A 69 9.10 -10.37 -20.49
N THR A 70 8.09 -11.22 -20.52
CA THR A 70 6.79 -11.00 -21.17
C THR A 70 5.64 -11.13 -20.17
N PHE A 71 4.42 -10.80 -20.59
CA PHE A 71 3.22 -11.06 -19.78
C PHE A 71 3.03 -12.55 -19.48
N SER A 72 3.44 -13.44 -20.39
CA SER A 72 3.40 -14.88 -20.16
C SER A 72 4.36 -15.32 -19.06
N ASP A 73 5.53 -14.68 -18.96
CA ASP A 73 6.47 -14.95 -17.86
C ASP A 73 5.90 -14.46 -16.52
N VAL A 74 5.21 -13.30 -16.52
CA VAL A 74 4.49 -12.83 -15.32
C VAL A 74 3.38 -13.80 -14.93
N GLU A 75 2.60 -14.33 -15.87
CA GLU A 75 1.56 -15.33 -15.61
C GLU A 75 2.11 -16.55 -14.86
N SER A 76 3.30 -17.01 -15.20
CA SER A 76 3.94 -18.15 -14.54
C SER A 76 4.28 -17.90 -13.05
N LEU A 77 4.37 -16.64 -12.63
CA LEU A 77 4.67 -16.24 -11.26
C LEU A 77 3.42 -16.02 -10.39
N LEU A 78 2.23 -15.92 -10.99
CA LEU A 78 0.99 -15.64 -10.27
C LEU A 78 0.67 -16.63 -9.14
N PRO A 79 0.85 -17.96 -9.34
CA PRO A 79 0.61 -18.92 -8.25
C PRO A 79 1.51 -18.68 -7.03
N GLU A 80 2.77 -18.31 -7.26
CA GLU A 80 3.72 -18.02 -6.20
C GLU A 80 3.38 -16.72 -5.47
N ILE A 81 3.08 -15.64 -6.20
CA ILE A 81 2.73 -14.34 -5.63
C ILE A 81 1.41 -14.44 -4.83
N SER A 82 0.40 -15.11 -5.38
CA SER A 82 -0.85 -15.40 -4.68
C SER A 82 -0.63 -16.29 -3.45
N GLY A 83 0.22 -17.32 -3.57
CA GLY A 83 0.60 -18.21 -2.48
C GLY A 83 1.28 -17.49 -1.32
N MET A 84 2.02 -16.44 -1.58
CA MET A 84 2.57 -15.56 -0.53
C MET A 84 1.51 -14.68 0.16
N GLY A 85 0.26 -14.69 -0.31
CA GLY A 85 -0.85 -13.96 0.30
C GLY A 85 -0.99 -12.51 -0.14
N PHE A 86 -0.47 -12.13 -1.31
CA PHE A 86 -0.75 -10.81 -1.90
C PHE A 86 -2.13 -10.75 -2.54
N ASP A 87 -2.67 -9.53 -2.64
CA ASP A 87 -4.00 -9.23 -3.18
C ASP A 87 -3.91 -8.45 -4.49
N VAL A 88 -2.81 -7.70 -4.70
CA VAL A 88 -2.59 -6.83 -5.84
C VAL A 88 -1.20 -7.04 -6.41
N LEU A 89 -1.14 -7.33 -7.72
CA LEU A 89 0.08 -7.31 -8.51
C LEU A 89 0.21 -5.95 -9.19
N TYR A 90 1.15 -5.13 -8.74
CA TYR A 90 1.40 -3.82 -9.34
C TYR A 90 2.51 -3.90 -10.38
N LEU A 91 2.19 -3.43 -11.59
CA LEU A 91 3.10 -3.33 -12.72
C LEU A 91 3.44 -1.86 -12.98
N PRO A 92 4.74 -1.48 -13.01
CA PRO A 92 5.19 -0.21 -13.58
C PRO A 92 4.65 -0.02 -15.01
N PRO A 93 4.76 1.19 -15.62
CA PRO A 93 4.17 1.43 -16.93
C PRO A 93 4.54 0.37 -17.96
N ILE A 94 3.54 -0.19 -18.63
CA ILE A 94 3.68 -1.26 -19.63
C ILE A 94 3.67 -0.75 -21.07
N HIS A 95 3.77 0.57 -21.24
CA HIS A 95 3.63 1.27 -22.50
C HIS A 95 4.93 1.27 -23.32
N PRO A 96 4.87 1.56 -24.64
CA PRO A 96 6.07 1.81 -25.43
C PRO A 96 6.95 2.88 -24.81
N ILE A 97 8.27 2.67 -24.82
CA ILE A 97 9.25 3.56 -24.18
C ILE A 97 9.95 4.40 -25.24
N GLY A 98 10.10 5.71 -24.99
CA GLY A 98 10.79 6.63 -25.87
C GLY A 98 12.27 6.27 -26.11
N ARG A 99 12.82 6.73 -27.23
CA ARG A 99 14.23 6.52 -27.62
C ARG A 99 15.08 7.77 -27.43
N THR A 100 14.49 8.95 -27.66
CA THR A 100 15.17 10.24 -27.52
C THR A 100 15.51 10.51 -26.06
N GLN A 101 16.76 10.83 -25.76
CA GLN A 101 17.29 11.05 -24.41
C GLN A 101 17.10 9.85 -23.47
N ARG A 102 16.92 8.65 -24.01
CA ARG A 102 16.71 7.42 -23.25
C ARG A 102 17.78 7.25 -22.17
N LYS A 103 17.38 6.83 -20.99
CA LYS A 103 18.27 6.50 -19.88
C LYS A 103 18.76 5.07 -20.00
N GLY A 104 20.02 4.84 -19.64
CA GLY A 104 20.64 3.52 -19.53
C GLY A 104 20.97 3.16 -18.10
N ALA A 105 21.70 2.05 -17.93
CA ALA A 105 22.04 1.47 -16.63
C ALA A 105 22.48 2.54 -15.62
N ASN A 106 21.96 2.43 -14.39
CA ASN A 106 22.24 3.37 -13.28
C ASN A 106 21.96 4.85 -13.64
N ASN A 107 20.90 5.10 -14.45
CA ASN A 107 20.47 6.44 -14.85
C ASN A 107 21.51 7.24 -15.66
N ARG A 108 22.47 6.58 -16.29
CA ARG A 108 23.40 7.24 -17.22
C ARG A 108 22.70 7.59 -18.53
N LYS A 109 23.37 8.36 -19.38
CA LYS A 109 22.92 8.55 -20.76
C LYS A 109 22.83 7.20 -21.48
N GLY A 110 21.68 6.90 -22.06
CA GLY A 110 21.43 5.62 -22.70
C GLY A 110 22.17 5.43 -24.02
N THR A 111 22.32 4.16 -24.40
CA THR A 111 22.82 3.70 -25.70
C THR A 111 21.68 2.97 -26.44
N PRO A 112 21.81 2.70 -27.76
CA PRO A 112 20.72 2.10 -28.54
C PRO A 112 20.20 0.75 -28.02
N GLY A 113 20.96 0.01 -27.21
CA GLY A 113 20.56 -1.28 -26.63
C GLY A 113 19.94 -1.18 -25.25
N ASP A 114 19.95 -0.01 -24.63
CA ASP A 114 19.37 0.15 -23.28
C ASP A 114 17.85 0.13 -23.34
N PRO A 115 17.15 -0.53 -22.37
CA PRO A 115 15.69 -0.64 -22.38
C PRO A 115 14.97 0.68 -22.06
N GLY A 116 15.62 1.62 -21.41
CA GLY A 116 15.05 2.91 -20.99
C GLY A 116 14.15 2.82 -19.76
N SER A 117 13.68 3.97 -19.30
CA SER A 117 12.73 4.05 -18.18
C SER A 117 11.30 3.78 -18.63
N PRO A 118 10.52 2.90 -17.95
CA PRO A 118 9.11 2.69 -18.27
C PRO A 118 8.26 3.96 -18.15
N TRP A 119 8.68 4.93 -17.31
CA TRP A 119 7.99 6.21 -17.14
C TRP A 119 8.24 7.22 -18.27
N ALA A 120 9.17 6.94 -19.18
CA ALA A 120 9.34 7.68 -20.44
C ALA A 120 8.38 7.14 -21.51
N ILE A 121 7.08 7.37 -21.29
CA ILE A 121 5.98 6.75 -22.03
C ILE A 121 5.86 7.32 -23.45
N GLY A 122 5.78 6.41 -24.41
CA GLY A 122 5.44 6.69 -25.81
C GLY A 122 6.62 6.62 -26.77
N SER A 123 6.34 6.09 -27.93
CA SER A 123 7.24 5.98 -29.08
C SER A 123 6.41 5.97 -30.37
N GLU A 124 7.05 5.72 -31.51
CA GLU A 124 6.34 5.49 -32.79
C GLU A 124 5.37 4.30 -32.72
N GLN A 125 5.54 3.39 -31.75
CA GLN A 125 4.66 2.23 -31.53
C GLN A 125 3.37 2.60 -30.77
N GLY A 126 3.23 3.82 -30.30
CA GLY A 126 2.05 4.31 -29.59
C GLY A 126 2.38 4.98 -28.24
N GLY A 127 1.34 5.31 -27.50
CA GLY A 127 1.41 6.02 -26.20
C GLY A 127 0.71 5.25 -25.08
N HIS A 128 0.03 6.00 -24.21
CA HIS A 128 -0.60 5.49 -22.98
C HIS A 128 -1.70 4.42 -23.17
N LYS A 129 -2.27 4.27 -24.36
CA LYS A 129 -3.26 3.25 -24.70
C LYS A 129 -2.64 2.07 -25.47
N SER A 130 -1.31 1.97 -25.50
CA SER A 130 -0.59 0.91 -26.19
C SER A 130 0.28 0.12 -25.22
N VAL A 131 0.51 -1.14 -25.54
CA VAL A 131 1.41 -2.03 -24.81
C VAL A 131 2.79 -2.01 -25.49
N ASN A 132 3.85 -2.04 -24.70
CA ASN A 132 5.20 -2.29 -25.21
C ASN A 132 5.28 -3.67 -25.84
N GLN A 133 5.64 -3.74 -27.13
CA GLN A 133 5.70 -4.99 -27.89
C GLN A 133 6.69 -6.00 -27.33
N ASP A 134 7.72 -5.54 -26.61
CA ASP A 134 8.68 -6.44 -25.94
C ASP A 134 8.03 -7.23 -24.78
N LEU A 135 6.90 -6.76 -24.24
CA LEU A 135 6.12 -7.43 -23.19
C LEU A 135 5.05 -8.36 -23.74
N GLY A 136 4.64 -8.17 -25.00
CA GLY A 136 3.56 -8.91 -25.68
C GLY A 136 2.52 -8.00 -26.31
N THR A 137 1.35 -8.54 -26.56
CA THR A 137 0.21 -7.85 -27.17
C THR A 137 -0.81 -7.38 -26.12
N LEU A 138 -1.78 -6.56 -26.56
CA LEU A 138 -2.90 -6.17 -25.70
C LEU A 138 -3.74 -7.39 -25.27
N ASP A 139 -3.87 -8.41 -26.14
CA ASP A 139 -4.61 -9.63 -25.81
C ASP A 139 -3.83 -10.49 -24.78
N ASP A 140 -2.50 -10.50 -24.82
CA ASP A 140 -1.68 -11.13 -23.78
C ASP A 140 -1.87 -10.41 -22.43
N PHE A 141 -1.92 -9.08 -22.43
CA PHE A 141 -2.21 -8.33 -21.22
C PHE A 141 -3.62 -8.63 -20.66
N ARG A 142 -4.65 -8.66 -21.52
CA ARG A 142 -6.01 -9.07 -21.12
C ARG A 142 -6.04 -10.47 -20.52
N ARG A 143 -5.26 -11.39 -21.09
CA ARG A 143 -5.12 -12.75 -20.55
C ARG A 143 -4.47 -12.72 -19.18
N LEU A 144 -3.38 -11.96 -19.00
CA LEU A 144 -2.73 -11.79 -17.69
C LEU A 144 -3.73 -11.27 -16.64
N VAL A 145 -4.51 -10.23 -16.94
CA VAL A 145 -5.51 -9.66 -15.99
C VAL A 145 -6.54 -10.74 -15.60
N ARG A 146 -7.03 -11.52 -16.57
CA ARG A 146 -7.98 -12.60 -16.27
C ARG A 146 -7.37 -13.71 -15.43
N VAL A 147 -6.17 -14.19 -15.80
CA VAL A 147 -5.48 -15.27 -15.05
C VAL A 147 -5.11 -14.79 -13.64
N ALA A 148 -4.69 -13.54 -13.48
CA ALA A 148 -4.45 -12.96 -12.16
C ALA A 148 -5.71 -13.01 -11.28
N ALA A 149 -6.87 -12.65 -11.85
CA ALA A 149 -8.15 -12.72 -11.14
C ALA A 149 -8.52 -14.16 -10.72
N GLU A 150 -8.21 -15.17 -11.54
CA GLU A 150 -8.38 -16.59 -11.19
C GLU A 150 -7.52 -17.01 -9.99
N HIS A 151 -6.39 -16.34 -9.76
CA HIS A 151 -5.54 -16.49 -8.59
C HIS A 151 -5.90 -15.55 -7.42
N GLY A 152 -6.99 -14.76 -7.52
CA GLY A 152 -7.42 -13.81 -6.50
C GLY A 152 -6.63 -12.49 -6.47
N LEU A 153 -5.77 -12.26 -7.47
CA LEU A 153 -4.96 -11.06 -7.62
C LEU A 153 -5.65 -10.04 -8.54
N ASP A 154 -5.69 -8.77 -8.13
CA ASP A 154 -5.99 -7.67 -9.04
C ASP A 154 -4.68 -7.15 -9.66
N VAL A 155 -4.69 -6.89 -10.96
CA VAL A 155 -3.57 -6.21 -11.61
C VAL A 155 -3.73 -4.70 -11.42
N ALA A 156 -2.74 -4.05 -10.82
CA ALA A 156 -2.64 -2.60 -10.75
C ALA A 156 -1.70 -2.08 -11.85
N LEU A 157 -2.15 -1.04 -12.57
CA LEU A 157 -1.32 -0.33 -13.52
C LEU A 157 -0.87 1.03 -12.98
N ASP A 158 0.32 1.44 -13.42
CA ASP A 158 0.83 2.79 -13.18
C ASP A 158 0.18 3.80 -14.13
N ILE A 159 -0.35 4.87 -13.58
CA ILE A 159 -0.82 6.04 -14.32
C ILE A 159 0.20 7.18 -14.15
N ALA A 160 1.02 7.37 -15.17
CA ALA A 160 2.00 8.46 -15.23
C ALA A 160 1.60 9.43 -16.35
N PHE A 161 0.96 10.54 -16.01
CA PHE A 161 0.55 11.57 -16.97
C PHE A 161 1.72 12.47 -17.36
N GLN A 162 2.56 11.89 -18.23
CA GLN A 162 3.73 12.50 -18.83
C GLN A 162 4.12 11.72 -20.09
N CYS A 163 4.90 12.33 -20.97
CA CYS A 163 5.28 11.76 -22.26
C CYS A 163 6.80 11.64 -22.39
N SER A 164 7.26 10.70 -23.21
CA SER A 164 8.60 10.80 -23.79
C SER A 164 8.63 11.86 -24.90
N PRO A 165 9.83 12.32 -25.33
CA PRO A 165 9.94 13.19 -26.51
C PRO A 165 9.38 12.57 -27.81
N ASP A 166 9.31 11.23 -27.87
CA ASP A 166 8.87 10.49 -29.07
C ASP A 166 7.37 10.13 -29.06
N HIS A 167 6.65 10.54 -28.01
CA HIS A 167 5.22 10.26 -27.90
C HIS A 167 4.42 10.94 -29.02
N PRO A 168 3.41 10.29 -29.62
CA PRO A 168 2.57 10.91 -30.66
C PRO A 168 2.05 12.31 -30.28
N TYR A 169 1.63 12.52 -29.04
CA TYR A 169 1.09 13.81 -28.58
C TYR A 169 2.08 14.99 -28.73
N THR A 170 3.39 14.77 -28.70
CA THR A 170 4.37 15.86 -28.87
C THR A 170 4.29 16.49 -30.27
N ARG A 171 3.79 15.75 -31.26
CA ARG A 171 3.59 16.18 -32.65
C ARG A 171 2.14 16.56 -32.95
N GLU A 172 1.20 15.79 -32.40
CA GLU A 172 -0.23 15.94 -32.67
C GLU A 172 -0.86 17.06 -31.83
N HIS A 173 -0.35 17.27 -30.62
CA HIS A 173 -0.86 18.23 -29.64
C HIS A 173 0.30 19.01 -28.95
N PRO A 174 1.14 19.73 -29.72
CA PRO A 174 2.26 20.48 -29.14
C PRO A 174 1.80 21.52 -28.10
N GLU A 175 0.57 22.01 -28.20
CA GLU A 175 -0.06 22.94 -27.27
C GLU A 175 -0.31 22.34 -25.87
N TRP A 176 -0.24 21.03 -25.71
CA TRP A 176 -0.36 20.36 -24.41
C TRP A 176 0.93 20.41 -23.59
N PHE A 177 1.99 21.03 -24.14
CA PHE A 177 3.30 21.10 -23.49
C PHE A 177 3.75 22.53 -23.30
N ARG A 178 4.58 22.76 -22.29
CA ARG A 178 5.26 24.05 -22.12
C ARG A 178 6.50 24.12 -22.99
N HIS A 179 6.65 25.24 -23.72
CA HIS A 179 7.80 25.47 -24.55
C HIS A 179 8.75 26.45 -23.88
N ARG A 180 10.04 26.23 -24.08
CA ARG A 180 11.11 27.16 -23.71
C ARG A 180 11.22 28.29 -24.75
N PRO A 181 11.91 29.38 -24.41
CA PRO A 181 12.10 30.48 -25.38
C PRO A 181 12.79 30.09 -26.71
N ASP A 182 13.56 29.00 -26.70
CA ASP A 182 14.20 28.42 -27.88
C ASP A 182 13.28 27.51 -28.71
N GLY A 183 12.02 27.41 -28.32
CA GLY A 183 11.01 26.55 -28.97
C GLY A 183 11.04 25.08 -28.58
N SER A 184 12.01 24.64 -27.80
CA SER A 184 12.03 23.25 -27.28
C SER A 184 10.98 23.03 -26.20
N ILE A 185 10.45 21.80 -26.10
CA ILE A 185 9.54 21.41 -25.01
C ILE A 185 10.33 21.31 -23.70
N GLN A 186 9.74 21.79 -22.61
CA GLN A 186 10.33 21.73 -21.29
C GLN A 186 10.26 20.28 -20.76
N TYR A 187 11.41 19.70 -20.41
CA TYR A 187 11.47 18.39 -19.75
C TYR A 187 11.25 18.50 -18.23
N ALA A 188 10.97 17.38 -17.59
CA ALA A 188 10.74 17.29 -16.14
C ALA A 188 12.05 17.52 -15.37
N GLU A 189 11.98 18.30 -14.29
CA GLU A 189 13.10 18.56 -13.38
C GLU A 189 12.65 18.45 -11.92
N ASN A 190 13.49 17.82 -11.12
CA ASN A 190 13.41 17.85 -9.66
C ASN A 190 14.86 18.07 -9.15
N PRO A 191 15.32 19.31 -9.05
CA PRO A 191 16.73 19.62 -8.81
C PRO A 191 17.31 18.86 -7.59
N PRO A 192 18.51 18.28 -7.73
CA PRO A 192 19.43 18.38 -8.88
C PRO A 192 19.13 17.42 -10.06
N LYS A 193 18.08 16.57 -9.95
CA LYS A 193 17.72 15.56 -10.97
C LYS A 193 17.07 16.22 -12.19
N LYS A 194 17.47 15.76 -13.38
CA LYS A 194 16.88 16.14 -14.68
C LYS A 194 16.41 14.88 -15.40
N TYR A 195 15.20 14.96 -15.95
CA TYR A 195 14.57 13.86 -16.67
C TYR A 195 14.32 14.28 -18.12
N GLU A 196 15.40 14.35 -18.93
CA GLU A 196 15.35 14.84 -20.32
C GLU A 196 14.53 13.91 -21.22
N ASP A 197 14.29 12.70 -20.78
CA ASP A 197 13.45 11.68 -21.41
C ASP A 197 11.95 11.81 -21.07
N ILE A 198 11.56 12.83 -20.27
CA ILE A 198 10.18 13.03 -19.78
C ILE A 198 9.71 14.46 -20.02
N PHE A 199 8.61 14.60 -20.76
CA PHE A 199 7.89 15.84 -20.97
C PHE A 199 6.58 15.87 -20.17
N PRO A 200 6.44 16.73 -19.14
CA PRO A 200 5.19 16.86 -18.39
C PRO A 200 4.13 17.61 -19.20
N PHE A 201 2.86 17.21 -19.05
CA PHE A 201 1.74 17.96 -19.61
C PHE A 201 1.56 19.33 -18.96
N ASN A 202 1.13 20.30 -19.77
CA ASN A 202 0.73 21.62 -19.31
C ASN A 202 -0.77 21.65 -19.00
N PHE A 203 -1.14 21.46 -17.75
CA PHE A 203 -2.54 21.49 -17.31
C PHE A 203 -3.19 22.88 -17.38
N GLU A 204 -2.41 23.93 -17.67
CA GLU A 204 -2.86 25.32 -17.82
C GLU A 204 -2.93 25.75 -19.30
N THR A 205 -2.88 24.79 -20.25
CA THR A 205 -3.08 25.05 -21.67
C THR A 205 -4.49 25.60 -21.95
N GLU A 206 -4.66 26.38 -23.00
CA GLU A 206 -6.00 26.83 -23.43
C GLU A 206 -6.91 25.65 -23.80
N GLN A 207 -6.34 24.55 -24.30
CA GLN A 207 -7.03 23.30 -24.62
C GLN A 207 -7.13 22.34 -23.42
N TRP A 208 -7.16 22.84 -22.19
CA TRP A 208 -7.16 22.00 -21.00
C TRP A 208 -8.33 21.00 -20.95
N ARG A 209 -9.49 21.35 -21.53
CA ARG A 209 -10.65 20.44 -21.56
C ARG A 209 -10.41 19.21 -22.42
N GLU A 210 -9.79 19.40 -23.58
CA GLU A 210 -9.42 18.34 -24.50
C GLU A 210 -8.34 17.45 -23.89
N LEU A 211 -7.31 18.06 -23.29
CA LEU A 211 -6.28 17.34 -22.55
C LEU A 211 -6.90 16.49 -21.41
N TRP A 212 -7.75 17.09 -20.58
CA TRP A 212 -8.36 16.36 -19.47
C TRP A 212 -9.24 15.20 -19.95
N ALA A 213 -10.03 15.40 -21.00
CA ALA A 213 -10.85 14.37 -21.60
C ALA A 213 -9.99 13.21 -22.14
N GLU A 214 -8.86 13.53 -22.79
CA GLU A 214 -7.93 12.50 -23.25
C GLU A 214 -7.29 11.74 -22.09
N LEU A 215 -6.86 12.43 -21.03
CA LEU A 215 -6.28 11.77 -19.84
C LEU A 215 -7.31 10.86 -19.13
N LEU A 216 -8.57 11.27 -19.06
CA LEU A 216 -9.66 10.41 -18.56
C LEU A 216 -9.85 9.19 -19.47
N SER A 217 -9.83 9.36 -20.80
CA SER A 217 -10.00 8.28 -21.74
C SER A 217 -8.90 7.22 -21.65
N ILE A 218 -7.70 7.58 -21.21
CA ILE A 218 -6.62 6.63 -20.91
C ILE A 218 -7.02 5.71 -19.76
N VAL A 219 -7.53 6.27 -18.64
CA VAL A 219 -7.97 5.49 -17.49
C VAL A 219 -9.13 4.58 -17.88
N VAL A 220 -10.13 5.12 -18.57
CA VAL A 220 -11.30 4.35 -19.05
C VAL A 220 -10.87 3.21 -19.97
N PHE A 221 -9.95 3.48 -20.91
CA PHE A 221 -9.41 2.44 -21.80
C PHE A 221 -8.87 1.24 -21.00
N TRP A 222 -8.07 1.47 -19.95
CA TRP A 222 -7.54 0.37 -19.14
C TRP A 222 -8.59 -0.29 -18.25
N ILE A 223 -9.60 0.45 -17.80
CA ILE A 223 -10.78 -0.13 -17.12
C ILE A 223 -11.51 -1.11 -18.06
N GLU A 224 -11.67 -0.75 -19.33
CA GLU A 224 -12.26 -1.62 -20.36
C GLU A 224 -11.42 -2.87 -20.64
N GLN A 225 -10.09 -2.82 -20.40
CA GLN A 225 -9.22 -3.99 -20.46
C GLN A 225 -9.28 -4.87 -19.20
N GLY A 226 -10.09 -4.50 -18.21
CA GLY A 226 -10.30 -5.27 -16.97
C GLY A 226 -9.53 -4.75 -15.75
N VAL A 227 -8.73 -3.70 -15.87
CA VAL A 227 -8.00 -3.10 -14.74
C VAL A 227 -8.97 -2.38 -13.82
N ARG A 228 -8.81 -2.59 -12.51
CA ARG A 228 -9.63 -1.94 -11.46
C ARG A 228 -8.79 -1.21 -10.41
N VAL A 229 -7.49 -1.32 -10.50
CA VAL A 229 -6.57 -0.72 -9.52
C VAL A 229 -5.51 0.08 -10.27
N PHE A 230 -5.29 1.32 -9.86
CA PHE A 230 -4.26 2.19 -10.44
C PHE A 230 -3.38 2.79 -9.36
N ARG A 231 -2.07 2.71 -9.56
CA ARG A 231 -1.10 3.53 -8.84
C ARG A 231 -0.84 4.79 -9.66
N VAL A 232 -0.99 5.93 -9.07
CA VAL A 232 -0.87 7.21 -9.77
C VAL A 232 0.45 7.88 -9.42
N ASP A 233 1.26 8.06 -10.44
CA ASP A 233 2.59 8.66 -10.36
C ASP A 233 2.53 10.16 -10.08
N ASN A 234 3.19 10.60 -9.01
CA ASN A 234 3.35 12.00 -8.64
C ASN A 234 2.07 12.88 -8.81
N PRO A 235 0.90 12.51 -8.22
CA PRO A 235 -0.33 13.28 -8.40
C PRO A 235 -0.24 14.69 -7.82
N HIS A 236 0.62 14.93 -6.86
CA HIS A 236 0.84 16.24 -6.24
C HIS A 236 1.47 17.29 -7.17
N THR A 237 1.98 16.87 -8.34
CA THR A 237 2.51 17.76 -9.38
C THR A 237 1.46 18.22 -10.38
N LYS A 238 0.22 17.78 -10.27
CA LYS A 238 -0.92 18.11 -11.13
C LYS A 238 -1.99 18.87 -10.33
N PRO A 239 -2.86 19.66 -11.01
CA PRO A 239 -3.87 20.46 -10.32
C PRO A 239 -4.89 19.62 -9.53
N PHE A 240 -5.26 20.07 -8.34
CA PHE A 240 -6.28 19.41 -7.54
C PHE A 240 -7.64 19.34 -8.24
N ALA A 241 -8.01 20.39 -8.98
CA ALA A 241 -9.25 20.43 -9.74
C ALA A 241 -9.32 19.32 -10.81
N PHE A 242 -8.18 19.00 -11.45
CA PHE A 242 -8.10 17.89 -12.38
C PHE A 242 -8.41 16.56 -11.69
N TRP A 243 -7.79 16.29 -10.54
CA TRP A 243 -8.01 15.04 -9.82
C TRP A 243 -9.43 14.93 -9.27
N GLU A 244 -9.98 16.02 -8.72
CA GLU A 244 -11.36 16.04 -8.24
C GLU A 244 -12.34 15.69 -9.35
N TRP A 245 -12.15 16.25 -10.54
CA TRP A 245 -12.97 15.96 -11.71
C TRP A 245 -12.74 14.54 -12.23
N LEU A 246 -11.49 14.12 -12.50
CA LEU A 246 -11.17 12.81 -13.06
C LEU A 246 -11.66 11.67 -12.15
N ILE A 247 -11.38 11.75 -10.85
CA ILE A 247 -11.82 10.75 -9.88
C ILE A 247 -13.35 10.71 -9.83
N GLY A 248 -14.00 11.88 -9.81
CA GLY A 248 -15.47 11.97 -9.85
C GLY A 248 -16.08 11.30 -11.07
N GLU A 249 -15.51 11.53 -12.27
CA GLU A 249 -15.96 10.87 -13.52
C GLU A 249 -15.75 9.36 -13.49
N VAL A 250 -14.56 8.91 -13.06
CA VAL A 250 -14.25 7.47 -12.95
C VAL A 250 -15.19 6.79 -11.94
N LYS A 251 -15.33 7.34 -10.74
CA LYS A 251 -16.12 6.72 -9.67
C LYS A 251 -17.63 6.72 -9.96
N ARG A 252 -18.12 7.65 -10.76
CA ARG A 252 -19.53 7.70 -11.18
C ARG A 252 -19.93 6.46 -11.99
N GLU A 253 -19.05 5.99 -12.89
CA GLU A 253 -19.30 4.84 -13.76
C GLU A 253 -18.68 3.54 -13.22
N HIS A 254 -17.57 3.67 -12.49
CA HIS A 254 -16.73 2.58 -11.98
C HIS A 254 -16.40 2.79 -10.50
N PRO A 255 -17.39 2.71 -9.59
CA PRO A 255 -17.17 2.92 -8.15
C PRO A 255 -16.22 1.91 -7.52
N GLU A 256 -16.02 0.76 -8.16
CA GLU A 256 -15.10 -0.31 -7.73
C GLU A 256 -13.62 0.01 -7.96
N VAL A 257 -13.28 1.05 -8.73
CA VAL A 257 -11.89 1.39 -9.06
C VAL A 257 -11.17 1.94 -7.84
N ILE A 258 -9.97 1.42 -7.58
CA ILE A 258 -9.08 1.85 -6.50
C ILE A 258 -7.95 2.71 -7.09
N LEU A 259 -7.71 3.87 -6.48
CA LEU A 259 -6.65 4.80 -6.87
C LEU A 259 -5.68 4.98 -5.71
N LEU A 260 -4.42 4.55 -5.88
CA LEU A 260 -3.32 4.72 -4.93
C LEU A 260 -2.45 5.91 -5.33
N ALA A 261 -2.40 6.95 -4.50
CA ALA A 261 -1.58 8.14 -4.75
C ALA A 261 -0.12 7.92 -4.33
N GLU A 262 0.82 8.04 -5.26
CA GLU A 262 2.23 8.19 -4.91
C GLU A 262 2.57 9.67 -4.72
N ALA A 263 2.48 10.13 -3.47
CA ALA A 263 2.61 11.55 -3.16
C ALA A 263 3.53 11.80 -1.96
N PHE A 264 4.83 11.73 -2.19
CA PHE A 264 5.83 12.11 -1.18
C PHE A 264 5.96 13.64 -1.15
N THR A 265 5.04 14.28 -0.43
CA THR A 265 4.91 15.73 -0.37
C THR A 265 4.50 16.18 1.03
N ARG A 266 4.34 17.50 1.22
CA ARG A 266 3.90 18.06 2.51
C ARG A 266 2.56 17.46 2.95
N PRO A 267 2.36 17.17 4.26
CA PRO A 267 1.14 16.52 4.76
C PRO A 267 -0.15 17.18 4.28
N LYS A 268 -0.22 18.52 4.21
CA LYS A 268 -1.41 19.24 3.71
C LYS A 268 -1.78 18.88 2.27
N VAL A 269 -0.80 18.67 1.40
CA VAL A 269 -1.01 18.29 -0.01
C VAL A 269 -1.45 16.82 -0.08
N MET A 270 -0.75 15.93 0.63
CA MET A 270 -1.06 14.51 0.70
C MET A 270 -2.49 14.26 1.23
N PHE A 271 -2.86 14.93 2.32
CA PHE A 271 -4.20 14.86 2.89
C PHE A 271 -5.27 15.50 1.99
N ARG A 272 -4.92 16.54 1.21
CA ARG A 272 -5.85 17.09 0.22
C ARG A 272 -6.14 16.08 -0.88
N LEU A 273 -5.15 15.39 -1.41
CA LEU A 273 -5.34 14.34 -2.42
C LEU A 273 -6.30 13.24 -1.92
N ALA A 274 -6.13 12.76 -0.68
CA ALA A 274 -7.07 11.81 -0.09
C ALA A 274 -8.51 12.33 -0.06
N LYS A 275 -8.71 13.63 0.26
CA LYS A 275 -10.02 14.28 0.27
C LYS A 275 -10.60 14.53 -1.13
N LEU A 276 -9.79 14.43 -2.19
CA LEU A 276 -10.25 14.50 -3.58
C LEU A 276 -10.78 13.16 -4.10
N GLY A 277 -10.61 12.07 -3.33
CA GLY A 277 -11.14 10.75 -3.66
C GLY A 277 -10.10 9.68 -3.94
N PHE A 278 -8.80 9.94 -3.74
CA PHE A 278 -7.81 8.85 -3.76
C PHE A 278 -8.12 7.83 -2.66
N SER A 279 -8.22 6.56 -3.05
CA SER A 279 -8.61 5.46 -2.16
C SER A 279 -7.56 5.14 -1.12
N GLN A 280 -6.28 5.23 -1.51
CA GLN A 280 -5.10 4.97 -0.67
C GLN A 280 -3.99 5.96 -1.01
N SER A 281 -3.01 6.09 -0.12
CA SER A 281 -1.82 6.91 -0.36
C SER A 281 -0.57 6.23 0.16
N TYR A 282 0.53 6.33 -0.60
CA TYR A 282 1.87 6.14 -0.05
C TYR A 282 2.10 7.07 1.13
N THR A 283 3.07 6.75 1.96
CA THR A 283 3.35 7.44 3.22
C THR A 283 4.85 7.63 3.41
N TYR A 284 5.23 8.42 4.41
CA TYR A 284 6.64 8.54 4.82
C TYR A 284 7.14 7.37 5.69
N PHE A 285 6.44 6.23 5.69
CA PHE A 285 6.81 5.06 6.48
C PHE A 285 8.25 4.62 6.25
N ALA A 286 8.72 4.55 4.99
CA ALA A 286 10.08 4.11 4.66
C ALA A 286 11.18 4.85 5.46
N TRP A 287 10.97 6.15 5.75
CA TRP A 287 11.92 7.02 6.45
C TRP A 287 11.66 7.15 7.97
N ARG A 288 10.74 6.38 8.53
CA ARG A 288 10.48 6.31 9.97
C ARG A 288 11.06 4.99 10.49
N ASN A 289 12.27 5.03 11.08
CA ASN A 289 13.04 3.84 11.39
C ASN A 289 13.33 3.66 12.88
N THR A 290 13.11 4.68 13.71
CA THR A 290 13.22 4.60 15.16
C THR A 290 11.85 4.47 15.84
N ALA A 291 11.81 3.91 17.05
CA ALA A 291 10.56 3.76 17.78
C ALA A 291 9.84 5.11 18.05
N PRO A 292 10.53 6.22 18.44
CA PRO A 292 9.89 7.52 18.58
C PRO A 292 9.32 8.09 17.27
N GLU A 293 10.03 7.94 16.13
CA GLU A 293 9.55 8.42 14.84
C GLU A 293 8.29 7.66 14.39
N LEU A 294 8.30 6.33 14.52
CA LEU A 294 7.15 5.48 14.22
C LEU A 294 5.96 5.83 15.12
N TYR A 295 6.20 5.94 16.43
CA TYR A 295 5.18 6.35 17.38
C TYR A 295 4.53 7.69 16.98
N GLN A 296 5.34 8.72 16.78
CA GLN A 296 4.85 10.06 16.44
C GLN A 296 4.06 10.05 15.13
N TYR A 297 4.58 9.38 14.12
CA TYR A 297 3.97 9.34 12.79
C TYR A 297 2.62 8.59 12.78
N PHE A 298 2.57 7.43 13.40
CA PHE A 298 1.33 6.65 13.46
C PHE A 298 0.31 7.23 14.45
N MET A 299 0.73 7.93 15.48
CA MET A 299 -0.20 8.71 16.32
C MET A 299 -0.87 9.82 15.53
N GLU A 300 -0.17 10.48 14.59
CA GLU A 300 -0.79 11.45 13.67
C GLU A 300 -1.81 10.76 12.75
N LEU A 301 -1.45 9.66 12.10
CA LEU A 301 -2.31 8.99 11.13
C LEU A 301 -3.54 8.30 11.77
N ALA A 302 -3.39 7.76 12.98
CA ALA A 302 -4.44 6.99 13.67
C ALA A 302 -5.47 7.86 14.40
N GLN A 303 -5.28 9.18 14.49
CA GLN A 303 -6.19 10.07 15.21
C GLN A 303 -7.15 10.82 14.28
N PRO A 304 -8.37 11.16 14.76
CA PRO A 304 -9.24 12.09 14.05
C PRO A 304 -8.58 13.48 13.90
N PRO A 305 -8.83 14.20 12.81
CA PRO A 305 -9.71 13.82 11.71
C PRO A 305 -9.03 12.98 10.62
N ILE A 306 -7.71 12.74 10.68
CA ILE A 306 -6.91 12.17 9.57
C ILE A 306 -7.38 10.74 9.25
N ARG A 307 -7.51 9.88 10.24
CA ARG A 307 -7.94 8.49 10.06
C ARG A 307 -9.32 8.32 9.40
N GLU A 308 -10.13 9.38 9.33
CA GLU A 308 -11.49 9.29 8.80
C GLU A 308 -11.53 9.44 7.27
N PHE A 309 -10.45 9.97 6.66
CA PHE A 309 -10.40 10.18 5.21
C PHE A 309 -9.09 9.71 4.55
N PHE A 310 -8.05 9.42 5.32
CA PHE A 310 -6.74 9.03 4.81
C PHE A 310 -6.49 7.54 5.10
N ARG A 311 -6.25 6.76 4.06
CA ARG A 311 -5.89 5.33 4.16
C ARG A 311 -4.43 5.15 3.76
N PRO A 312 -3.54 4.89 4.73
CA PRO A 312 -2.13 4.67 4.46
C PRO A 312 -1.91 3.32 3.76
N ASN A 313 -1.06 3.31 2.75
CA ASN A 313 -0.46 2.12 2.18
C ASN A 313 1.04 2.16 2.46
N LEU A 314 1.53 1.21 3.25
CA LEU A 314 2.88 1.27 3.83
C LEU A 314 3.87 0.51 2.95
N TRP A 315 4.83 1.24 2.39
CA TRP A 315 5.88 0.67 1.55
C TRP A 315 7.24 0.80 2.23
N PRO A 316 7.90 -0.31 2.62
CA PRO A 316 9.26 -0.28 3.18
C PRO A 316 10.31 0.05 2.13
N ASN A 317 10.05 -0.28 0.87
CA ASN A 317 10.89 0.01 -0.28
C ASN A 317 10.04 0.27 -1.53
N THR A 318 10.60 0.97 -2.50
CA THR A 318 10.10 1.11 -3.88
C THR A 318 11.29 1.09 -4.82
N PRO A 319 11.12 1.03 -6.15
CA PRO A 319 12.25 1.12 -7.08
C PRO A 319 13.10 2.39 -6.94
N ASP A 320 12.56 3.45 -6.31
CA ASP A 320 13.24 4.73 -6.06
C ASP A 320 13.73 4.90 -4.61
N ILE A 321 13.32 4.00 -3.70
CA ILE A 321 13.52 4.19 -2.26
C ILE A 321 14.13 2.92 -1.65
N LEU A 322 15.43 2.98 -1.45
CA LEU A 322 16.21 2.06 -0.63
C LEU A 322 16.85 2.86 0.50
N THR A 323 16.18 2.94 1.65
CA THR A 323 16.62 3.76 2.78
C THR A 323 17.91 3.23 3.41
N GLU A 324 18.67 4.09 4.07
CA GLU A 324 19.90 3.73 4.80
C GLU A 324 19.67 2.57 5.78
N TYR A 325 18.50 2.52 6.41
CA TYR A 325 18.14 1.44 7.33
C TYR A 325 18.15 0.06 6.64
N LEU A 326 17.64 -0.04 5.41
CA LEU A 326 17.70 -1.28 4.63
C LEU A 326 19.09 -1.54 4.03
N GLN A 327 19.82 -0.47 3.66
CA GLN A 327 21.17 -0.59 3.12
C GLN A 327 22.15 -1.20 4.14
N THR A 328 22.02 -0.84 5.42
CA THR A 328 23.00 -1.17 6.46
C THR A 328 22.54 -2.24 7.44
N GLY A 329 21.22 -2.42 7.61
CA GLY A 329 20.67 -3.31 8.64
C GLY A 329 20.56 -4.78 8.23
N GLY A 330 20.92 -5.13 6.99
CA GLY A 330 20.87 -6.50 6.47
C GLY A 330 19.49 -7.14 6.54
N ARG A 331 19.44 -8.46 6.49
CA ARG A 331 18.19 -9.25 6.52
C ARG A 331 17.27 -8.89 7.69
N SER A 332 17.84 -8.60 8.87
CA SER A 332 17.07 -8.22 10.06
C SER A 332 16.25 -6.95 9.84
N ALA A 333 16.79 -5.96 9.13
CA ALA A 333 16.07 -4.73 8.80
C ALA A 333 14.88 -5.01 7.86
N PHE A 334 15.06 -5.83 6.84
CA PHE A 334 13.96 -6.22 5.93
C PHE A 334 12.85 -6.95 6.68
N MET A 335 13.18 -7.92 7.53
CA MET A 335 12.20 -8.64 8.35
C MET A 335 11.45 -7.69 9.29
N ALA A 336 12.15 -6.78 9.99
CA ALA A 336 11.52 -5.82 10.89
C ALA A 336 10.58 -4.88 10.14
N ARG A 337 10.99 -4.37 8.97
CA ARG A 337 10.19 -3.47 8.13
C ARG A 337 8.96 -4.17 7.55
N LEU A 338 9.07 -5.46 7.20
CA LEU A 338 7.92 -6.27 6.79
C LEU A 338 6.87 -6.34 7.89
N VAL A 339 7.26 -6.76 9.10
CA VAL A 339 6.32 -6.89 10.22
C VAL A 339 5.70 -5.53 10.57
N LEU A 340 6.49 -4.46 10.63
CA LEU A 340 5.98 -3.11 10.87
C LEU A 340 4.98 -2.67 9.81
N ALA A 341 5.29 -2.83 8.52
CA ALA A 341 4.38 -2.46 7.43
C ALA A 341 3.07 -3.25 7.48
N ALA A 342 3.19 -4.55 7.70
CA ALA A 342 2.08 -5.49 7.66
C ALA A 342 1.15 -5.40 8.88
N THR A 343 1.61 -4.85 10.02
CA THR A 343 0.83 -4.83 11.26
C THR A 343 0.48 -3.43 11.79
N LEU A 344 1.21 -2.37 11.40
CA LEU A 344 0.83 -0.98 11.70
C LEU A 344 -0.31 -0.49 10.79
N GLY A 345 -0.23 -0.76 9.50
CA GLY A 345 -1.26 -0.41 8.52
C GLY A 345 -2.13 -1.60 8.11
N ALA A 346 -3.34 -1.30 7.64
CA ALA A 346 -4.21 -2.31 7.03
C ALA A 346 -3.77 -2.66 5.60
N SER A 347 -3.13 -1.72 4.89
CA SER A 347 -2.57 -1.95 3.56
C SER A 347 -1.07 -1.72 3.55
N TYR A 348 -0.35 -2.58 2.84
CA TYR A 348 1.08 -2.43 2.62
C TYR A 348 1.48 -2.98 1.24
N GLY A 349 2.66 -2.61 0.76
CA GLY A 349 3.23 -3.15 -0.45
C GLY A 349 4.75 -3.30 -0.35
N ILE A 350 5.30 -4.13 -1.22
CA ILE A 350 6.74 -4.30 -1.38
C ILE A 350 7.13 -4.20 -2.86
N TYR A 351 8.30 -3.65 -3.13
CA TYR A 351 8.98 -3.85 -4.40
C TYR A 351 9.57 -5.28 -4.37
N GLY A 352 8.80 -6.22 -4.91
CA GLY A 352 8.80 -7.65 -4.66
C GLY A 352 10.16 -8.34 -4.66
N PRO A 353 10.78 -8.64 -5.82
CA PRO A 353 12.02 -9.43 -5.84
C PRO A 353 13.15 -8.79 -5.04
N ALA A 354 13.27 -7.46 -5.11
CA ALA A 354 14.29 -6.73 -4.35
C ALA A 354 14.11 -6.88 -2.84
N PHE A 355 12.85 -6.85 -2.36
CA PHE A 355 12.56 -7.01 -0.95
C PHE A 355 12.72 -8.46 -0.48
N GLU A 356 12.19 -9.43 -1.24
CA GLU A 356 12.30 -10.85 -0.93
C GLU A 356 13.75 -11.29 -0.77
N LEU A 357 14.64 -10.79 -1.62
CA LEU A 357 16.06 -11.14 -1.66
C LEU A 357 16.93 -10.20 -0.82
N CYS A 358 16.33 -9.31 -0.03
CA CYS A 358 17.04 -8.35 0.82
C CYS A 358 18.10 -7.54 0.03
N GLU A 359 17.75 -7.09 -1.20
CA GLU A 359 18.67 -6.27 -2.00
C GLU A 359 18.94 -4.94 -1.32
N SER A 360 20.15 -4.74 -0.87
CA SER A 360 20.56 -3.60 -0.04
C SER A 360 21.60 -2.69 -0.70
N ARG A 361 22.01 -2.98 -1.94
CA ARG A 361 23.06 -2.23 -2.63
C ARG A 361 22.50 -0.95 -3.25
N ALA A 362 22.91 0.19 -2.68
CA ALA A 362 22.64 1.49 -3.28
C ALA A 362 23.57 1.76 -4.46
N ARG A 363 23.08 2.56 -5.42
CA ARG A 363 23.85 2.97 -6.59
C ARG A 363 25.12 3.74 -6.21
N ASP A 364 24.99 4.66 -5.27
CA ASP A 364 26.08 5.50 -4.77
C ASP A 364 25.95 5.67 -3.26
N GLN A 365 27.02 6.01 -2.58
CA GLN A 365 26.97 6.33 -1.15
C GLN A 365 26.03 7.52 -0.89
N GLY A 366 25.07 7.34 0.01
CA GLY A 366 24.05 8.34 0.34
C GLY A 366 22.91 8.43 -0.70
N SER A 367 22.90 7.56 -1.70
CA SER A 367 21.77 7.41 -2.63
C SER A 367 20.74 6.45 -2.06
N GLU A 368 19.47 6.71 -2.33
CA GLU A 368 18.37 5.76 -2.09
C GLU A 368 17.98 4.96 -3.34
N GLU A 369 18.67 5.19 -4.47
CA GLU A 369 18.44 4.43 -5.69
C GLU A 369 19.22 3.09 -5.65
N TYR A 370 18.58 2.02 -6.09
CA TYR A 370 19.23 0.71 -6.19
C TYR A 370 20.35 0.70 -7.22
N LEU A 371 21.45 0.01 -6.91
CA LEU A 371 22.46 -0.35 -7.91
C LEU A 371 21.82 -1.31 -8.92
N ASP A 372 22.07 -1.06 -10.21
CA ASP A 372 21.54 -1.86 -11.31
C ASP A 372 20.00 -1.96 -11.29
N SER A 373 19.33 -0.80 -11.06
CA SER A 373 17.88 -0.71 -10.94
C SER A 373 17.17 -1.17 -12.20
N GLU A 374 16.09 -1.95 -12.02
CA GLU A 374 15.16 -2.37 -13.08
C GLU A 374 14.49 -1.20 -13.81
N LYS A 375 14.52 0.01 -13.24
CA LYS A 375 14.07 1.23 -13.94
C LYS A 375 14.83 1.49 -15.23
N TYR A 376 16.07 1.04 -15.33
CA TYR A 376 16.97 1.40 -16.42
C TYR A 376 17.60 0.21 -17.14
N GLN A 377 17.45 -0.99 -16.61
CA GLN A 377 18.05 -2.19 -17.20
C GLN A 377 17.27 -3.46 -16.87
N LEU A 378 17.53 -4.52 -17.61
CA LEU A 378 17.00 -5.84 -17.27
C LEU A 378 17.75 -6.40 -16.08
N ARG A 379 17.04 -7.07 -15.19
CA ARG A 379 17.64 -7.74 -14.04
C ARG A 379 17.12 -9.18 -13.94
N ALA A 380 18.02 -10.10 -13.72
CA ALA A 380 17.68 -11.48 -13.37
C ALA A 380 17.70 -11.63 -11.84
N TRP A 381 16.60 -12.07 -11.26
CA TRP A 381 16.49 -12.33 -9.84
C TRP A 381 16.60 -13.81 -9.54
N ASP A 382 17.53 -14.20 -8.64
CA ASP A 382 17.60 -15.57 -8.13
C ASP A 382 16.47 -15.83 -7.12
N ARG A 383 15.26 -16.05 -7.63
CA ARG A 383 14.08 -16.30 -6.80
C ARG A 383 14.16 -17.59 -6.00
N GLY A 384 15.06 -18.52 -6.38
CA GLY A 384 15.33 -19.77 -5.65
C GLY A 384 16.32 -19.62 -4.51
N HIS A 385 16.86 -18.41 -4.27
CA HIS A 385 17.86 -18.19 -3.23
C HIS A 385 17.34 -18.65 -1.87
N PRO A 386 18.11 -19.49 -1.11
CA PRO A 386 17.61 -20.09 0.14
C PRO A 386 17.35 -19.06 1.24
N ASP A 387 18.05 -17.93 1.22
CA ASP A 387 17.88 -16.86 2.21
C ASP A 387 16.81 -15.82 1.82
N ASN A 388 15.88 -16.13 0.92
CA ASN A 388 14.78 -15.23 0.61
C ASN A 388 13.81 -15.08 1.79
N LEU A 389 12.93 -14.06 1.74
CA LEU A 389 11.95 -13.79 2.80
C LEU A 389 10.57 -14.42 2.54
N ARG A 390 10.42 -15.24 1.52
CA ARG A 390 9.13 -15.75 1.06
C ARG A 390 8.30 -16.41 2.16
N GLU A 391 8.91 -17.31 2.94
CA GLU A 391 8.22 -18.00 4.03
C GLU A 391 7.72 -17.01 5.10
N LEU A 392 8.54 -16.03 5.47
CA LEU A 392 8.13 -15.00 6.42
C LEU A 392 7.02 -14.12 5.87
N ILE A 393 7.09 -13.72 4.60
CA ILE A 393 6.04 -12.92 3.93
C ILE A 393 4.73 -13.70 3.95
N THR A 394 4.76 -14.99 3.59
CA THR A 394 3.58 -15.87 3.61
C THR A 394 2.97 -15.92 5.00
N LEU A 395 3.77 -16.25 6.02
CA LEU A 395 3.31 -16.35 7.41
C LEU A 395 2.70 -15.03 7.91
N VAL A 396 3.34 -13.91 7.64
CA VAL A 396 2.83 -12.59 8.06
C VAL A 396 1.52 -12.26 7.35
N ASN A 397 1.37 -12.59 6.07
CA ASN A 397 0.11 -12.39 5.35
C ASN A 397 -1.01 -13.33 5.82
N GLU A 398 -0.70 -14.57 6.20
CA GLU A 398 -1.65 -15.49 6.85
C GLU A 398 -2.13 -14.92 8.19
N ILE A 399 -1.20 -14.46 9.04
CA ILE A 399 -1.55 -13.82 10.32
C ILE A 399 -2.48 -12.62 10.08
N ARG A 400 -2.23 -11.78 9.07
CA ARG A 400 -3.10 -10.64 8.74
C ARG A 400 -4.50 -11.07 8.33
N ARG A 401 -4.62 -12.12 7.51
CA ARG A 401 -5.91 -12.62 7.01
C ARG A 401 -6.73 -13.29 8.11
N GLU A 402 -6.09 -13.97 9.04
CA GLU A 402 -6.74 -14.66 10.15
C GLU A 402 -7.18 -13.74 11.29
N ASN A 403 -6.64 -12.53 11.38
CA ASN A 403 -6.88 -11.63 12.51
C ASN A 403 -7.53 -10.31 12.05
N PRO A 404 -8.85 -10.15 12.26
CA PRO A 404 -9.60 -8.96 11.85
C PRO A 404 -9.05 -7.64 12.41
N ALA A 405 -8.38 -7.66 13.56
CA ALA A 405 -7.73 -6.50 14.15
C ALA A 405 -6.68 -5.87 13.23
N LEU A 406 -6.01 -6.67 12.37
CA LEU A 406 -5.01 -6.19 11.40
C LEU A 406 -5.62 -5.69 10.09
N GLN A 407 -6.92 -5.90 9.87
CA GLN A 407 -7.62 -5.55 8.62
C GLN A 407 -8.23 -4.15 8.63
N THR A 408 -7.81 -3.30 9.56
CA THR A 408 -8.27 -1.93 9.70
C THR A 408 -7.16 -1.04 10.24
N ASP A 409 -7.17 0.25 9.90
CA ASP A 409 -6.28 1.26 10.49
C ASP A 409 -6.78 1.77 11.85
N ARG A 410 -7.90 1.26 12.31
CA ARG A 410 -8.46 1.56 13.63
C ARG A 410 -7.91 0.60 14.69
N GLY A 411 -8.08 0.96 15.96
CA GLY A 411 -7.69 0.11 17.08
C GLY A 411 -6.19 0.06 17.38
N LEU A 412 -5.38 0.87 16.71
CA LEU A 412 -3.94 0.99 16.99
C LEU A 412 -3.71 1.73 18.32
N ARG A 413 -2.92 1.11 19.21
CA ARG A 413 -2.50 1.72 20.47
C ARG A 413 -1.06 1.33 20.81
N PHE A 414 -0.22 2.30 21.07
CA PHE A 414 1.16 2.07 21.52
C PHE A 414 1.24 1.83 23.01
N HIS A 415 2.22 1.05 23.42
CA HIS A 415 2.47 0.69 24.81
C HIS A 415 3.88 1.06 25.26
N PRO A 416 4.05 1.48 26.53
CA PRO A 416 5.36 1.77 27.07
C PRO A 416 6.25 0.53 27.12
N THR A 417 7.51 0.72 26.75
CA THR A 417 8.59 -0.23 26.92
C THR A 417 9.68 0.40 27.77
N GLU A 418 10.49 -0.42 28.47
CA GLU A 418 11.66 0.07 29.23
C GLU A 418 12.91 0.24 28.33
N ASN A 419 12.77 -0.01 27.04
CA ASN A 419 13.84 0.05 26.05
C ASN A 419 13.36 0.82 24.81
N ASP A 420 14.04 1.89 24.46
CA ASP A 420 13.73 2.76 23.32
C ASP A 420 14.03 2.14 21.95
N ARG A 421 14.66 0.98 21.92
CA ARG A 421 14.85 0.15 20.72
C ARG A 421 13.72 -0.86 20.49
N LEU A 422 12.79 -0.98 21.43
CA LEU A 422 11.60 -1.80 21.30
C LEU A 422 10.38 -0.94 21.04
N LEU A 423 9.67 -1.21 19.97
CA LEU A 423 8.37 -0.61 19.69
C LEU A 423 7.27 -1.64 19.99
N ALA A 424 6.39 -1.33 20.94
CA ALA A 424 5.27 -2.18 21.31
C ALA A 424 3.93 -1.49 21.01
N TYR A 425 3.02 -2.18 20.35
CA TYR A 425 1.68 -1.69 20.05
C TYR A 425 0.67 -2.81 19.93
N THR A 426 -0.58 -2.52 20.21
CA THR A 426 -1.69 -3.41 19.94
C THR A 426 -2.55 -2.90 18.80
N LYS A 427 -3.13 -3.85 18.07
CA LYS A 427 -4.28 -3.65 17.20
C LYS A 427 -5.44 -4.44 17.77
N SER A 428 -6.62 -3.85 17.79
CA SER A 428 -7.81 -4.53 18.32
C SER A 428 -9.05 -4.21 17.51
N THR A 429 -9.98 -5.18 17.45
CA THR A 429 -11.35 -4.92 17.02
C THR A 429 -12.08 -4.04 18.04
N SER A 430 -13.16 -3.38 17.63
CA SER A 430 -13.91 -2.45 18.50
C SER A 430 -14.56 -3.14 19.70
N ASP A 431 -14.85 -4.43 19.59
CA ASP A 431 -15.42 -5.28 20.64
C ASP A 431 -14.34 -6.01 21.46
N HIS A 432 -13.05 -5.79 21.13
CA HIS A 432 -11.91 -6.48 21.72
C HIS A 432 -11.97 -8.01 21.64
N ALA A 433 -12.73 -8.57 20.68
CA ALA A 433 -12.77 -10.00 20.44
C ALA A 433 -11.46 -10.52 19.84
N ASP A 434 -10.77 -9.67 19.10
CA ASP A 434 -9.44 -9.93 18.54
C ASP A 434 -8.49 -8.81 18.97
N VAL A 435 -7.41 -9.18 19.68
CA VAL A 435 -6.38 -8.26 20.20
C VAL A 435 -5.02 -8.87 19.95
N LEU A 436 -4.22 -8.19 19.13
CA LEU A 436 -2.84 -8.58 18.87
C LEU A 436 -1.89 -7.53 19.44
N LEU A 437 -0.87 -8.01 20.14
CA LEU A 437 0.29 -7.21 20.52
C LEU A 437 1.44 -7.52 19.58
N THR A 438 1.98 -6.50 18.94
CA THR A 438 3.23 -6.61 18.19
C THR A 438 4.34 -5.89 18.94
N VAL A 439 5.48 -6.56 19.10
CA VAL A 439 6.70 -5.97 19.65
C VAL A 439 7.80 -6.13 18.63
N VAL A 440 8.44 -5.04 18.22
CA VAL A 440 9.49 -5.02 17.20
C VAL A 440 10.76 -4.43 17.78
N ASN A 441 11.86 -5.15 17.59
CA ASN A 441 13.20 -4.61 17.79
C ASN A 441 13.59 -3.79 16.55
N VAL A 442 13.69 -2.48 16.69
CA VAL A 442 14.06 -1.54 15.62
C VAL A 442 15.59 -1.36 15.49
N ASP A 443 16.38 -2.03 16.33
CA ASP A 443 17.83 -2.15 16.15
C ASP A 443 18.13 -3.45 15.37
N PRO A 444 18.56 -3.37 14.11
CA PRO A 444 18.77 -4.56 13.30
C PRO A 444 20.05 -5.35 13.66
N HIS A 445 20.88 -4.82 14.58
CA HIS A 445 22.21 -5.35 14.86
C HIS A 445 22.32 -6.07 16.20
N HIS A 446 21.54 -5.64 17.22
CA HIS A 446 21.72 -6.16 18.58
C HIS A 446 20.42 -6.70 19.16
N THR A 447 20.55 -7.78 19.94
CA THR A 447 19.44 -8.29 20.76
C THR A 447 19.00 -7.20 21.74
N GLN A 448 17.70 -6.95 21.77
CA GLN A 448 17.07 -5.99 22.67
C GLN A 448 16.08 -6.69 23.59
N ASN A 449 15.99 -6.25 24.82
CA ASN A 449 15.05 -6.78 25.80
C ASN A 449 14.46 -5.67 26.67
N GLY A 450 13.37 -5.95 27.33
CA GLY A 450 12.72 -5.02 28.25
C GLY A 450 11.34 -5.47 28.67
N MET A 451 10.75 -4.71 29.60
CA MET A 451 9.37 -4.92 30.01
C MET A 451 8.42 -4.14 29.09
N VAL A 452 7.36 -4.80 28.63
CA VAL A 452 6.21 -4.18 27.97
C VAL A 452 5.08 -4.04 28.97
N THR A 453 4.46 -2.87 29.07
CA THR A 453 3.35 -2.61 30.00
C THR A 453 2.03 -2.52 29.24
N LEU A 454 1.06 -3.39 29.58
CA LEU A 454 -0.21 -3.54 28.91
C LEU A 454 -1.41 -3.11 29.78
N PRO A 455 -2.40 -2.42 29.24
CA PRO A 455 -3.62 -2.05 29.96
C PRO A 455 -4.62 -3.23 29.92
N LEU A 456 -4.38 -4.27 30.70
CA LEU A 456 -5.13 -5.54 30.66
C LEU A 456 -6.66 -5.36 30.79
N GLY A 457 -7.09 -4.39 31.62
CA GLY A 457 -8.51 -4.09 31.80
C GLY A 457 -9.21 -3.67 30.50
N ASP A 458 -8.49 -2.96 29.62
CA ASP A 458 -9.03 -2.51 28.32
C ASP A 458 -9.23 -3.69 27.35
N PHE A 459 -8.53 -4.80 27.58
CA PHE A 459 -8.64 -6.03 26.78
C PHE A 459 -9.57 -7.08 27.44
N GLY A 460 -10.27 -6.71 28.53
CA GLY A 460 -11.11 -7.62 29.27
C GLY A 460 -10.34 -8.73 30.02
N ILE A 461 -9.04 -8.53 30.24
CA ILE A 461 -8.17 -9.44 31.01
C ILE A 461 -8.14 -8.96 32.46
N GLU A 462 -8.58 -9.82 33.40
CA GLU A 462 -8.57 -9.49 34.84
C GLU A 462 -7.13 -9.39 35.36
N SER A 463 -6.79 -8.25 35.95
CA SER A 463 -5.50 -8.07 36.64
C SER A 463 -5.37 -9.09 37.78
N GLY A 464 -4.25 -9.81 37.81
CA GLY A 464 -3.99 -10.82 38.84
C GLY A 464 -4.40 -12.25 38.46
N ARG A 465 -4.93 -12.47 37.25
CA ARG A 465 -5.09 -13.81 36.67
C ARG A 465 -4.07 -14.04 35.56
N PRO A 466 -3.50 -15.25 35.49
CA PRO A 466 -2.67 -15.62 34.34
C PRO A 466 -3.50 -15.64 33.04
N TYR A 467 -2.88 -15.26 31.94
CA TYR A 467 -3.44 -15.32 30.61
C TYR A 467 -2.43 -15.87 29.61
N GLN A 468 -2.94 -16.52 28.58
CA GLN A 468 -2.09 -17.08 27.52
C GLN A 468 -1.79 -16.01 26.47
N ALA A 469 -0.50 -15.82 26.19
CA ALA A 469 0.02 -15.06 25.05
C ALA A 469 0.57 -16.07 24.03
N HIS A 470 -0.12 -16.22 22.89
CA HIS A 470 0.30 -17.08 21.79
C HIS A 470 1.10 -16.24 20.79
N GLU A 471 2.39 -16.54 20.65
CA GLU A 471 3.29 -15.86 19.70
C GLU A 471 3.13 -16.51 18.32
N LEU A 472 2.68 -15.73 17.34
CA LEU A 472 2.19 -16.26 16.07
C LEU A 472 3.30 -16.53 15.04
N LEU A 473 4.48 -15.88 15.17
CA LEU A 473 5.60 -16.12 14.24
C LEU A 473 6.35 -17.42 14.52
N SER A 474 6.46 -17.80 15.79
CA SER A 474 7.14 -19.04 16.22
C SER A 474 6.18 -20.15 16.65
N GLY A 475 4.91 -19.83 16.89
CA GLY A 475 3.93 -20.73 17.48
C GLY A 475 4.08 -20.93 19.00
N ALA A 476 5.03 -20.26 19.64
CA ALA A 476 5.30 -20.40 21.08
C ALA A 476 4.15 -19.84 21.93
N ARG A 477 3.95 -20.45 23.10
CA ARG A 477 2.89 -20.08 24.01
C ARG A 477 3.45 -19.75 25.38
N TYR A 478 3.06 -18.58 25.87
CA TYR A 478 3.54 -18.06 27.14
C TYR A 478 2.38 -17.90 28.13
N LEU A 479 2.61 -18.24 29.38
CA LEU A 479 1.72 -17.91 30.48
C LEU A 479 2.20 -16.59 31.10
N TRP A 480 1.50 -15.52 30.77
CA TRP A 480 1.78 -14.20 31.29
C TRP A 480 0.95 -13.89 32.53
N ASN A 481 1.49 -13.09 33.44
CA ASN A 481 0.81 -12.70 34.67
C ASN A 481 0.99 -11.21 34.94
N GLY A 482 -0.13 -10.50 35.09
CA GLY A 482 -0.13 -9.06 35.31
C GLY A 482 0.22 -8.22 34.08
N PRO A 483 0.26 -6.89 34.23
CA PRO A 483 0.38 -5.96 33.11
C PRO A 483 1.81 -5.81 32.56
N ARG A 484 2.85 -6.19 33.31
CA ARG A 484 4.26 -6.03 32.89
C ARG A 484 4.84 -7.39 32.53
N ASN A 485 5.26 -7.54 31.28
CA ASN A 485 5.77 -8.79 30.75
C ASN A 485 7.11 -8.56 30.04
N TYR A 486 8.07 -9.45 30.32
CA TYR A 486 9.39 -9.40 29.71
C TYR A 486 9.36 -9.95 28.30
N VAL A 487 10.05 -9.27 27.39
CA VAL A 487 10.33 -9.72 26.03
C VAL A 487 11.82 -9.60 25.75
N GLU A 488 12.35 -10.52 24.93
CA GLU A 488 13.70 -10.48 24.39
C GLU A 488 13.62 -10.82 22.89
N ILE A 489 14.22 -10.00 22.07
CA ILE A 489 14.12 -10.09 20.61
C ILE A 489 15.52 -10.04 20.00
N ASN A 490 15.97 -11.19 19.50
CA ASN A 490 17.19 -11.32 18.71
C ASN A 490 16.87 -11.01 17.24
N PRO A 491 17.36 -9.90 16.67
CA PRO A 491 17.00 -9.49 15.32
C PRO A 491 17.55 -10.43 14.24
N HIS A 492 18.62 -11.16 14.52
CA HIS A 492 19.19 -12.12 13.57
C HIS A 492 18.37 -13.42 13.43
N ALA A 493 17.58 -13.76 14.46
CA ALA A 493 16.63 -14.87 14.39
C ALA A 493 15.27 -14.39 13.89
N MET A 494 14.64 -13.47 14.63
CA MET A 494 13.36 -12.84 14.32
C MET A 494 13.27 -11.49 15.02
N PRO A 495 13.20 -10.36 14.27
CA PRO A 495 13.22 -9.02 14.85
C PRO A 495 11.90 -8.59 15.50
N ALA A 496 10.90 -9.44 15.52
CA ALA A 496 9.59 -9.13 16.04
C ALA A 496 8.93 -10.33 16.72
N GLN A 497 7.92 -10.06 17.55
CA GLN A 497 6.98 -11.02 18.10
C GLN A 497 5.57 -10.48 17.92
N ILE A 498 4.62 -11.34 17.53
CA ILE A 498 3.20 -11.02 17.38
C ILE A 498 2.41 -11.94 18.30
N PHE A 499 1.83 -11.38 19.35
CA PHE A 499 1.07 -12.15 20.34
C PHE A 499 -0.42 -11.97 20.14
N ARG A 500 -1.17 -13.08 20.13
CA ARG A 500 -2.61 -13.09 20.27
C ARG A 500 -2.96 -13.49 21.70
N PHE A 501 -3.77 -12.67 22.37
CA PHE A 501 -4.20 -12.95 23.72
C PHE A 501 -5.43 -13.86 23.72
N ARG A 502 -5.35 -14.91 24.54
CA ARG A 502 -6.50 -15.76 24.82
C ARG A 502 -6.99 -15.53 26.25
N ARG A 503 -8.27 -15.78 26.50
CA ARG A 503 -8.96 -15.55 27.79
C ARG A 503 -8.21 -16.15 28.98
N PRO A 504 -8.45 -15.64 30.21
CA PRO A 504 -7.74 -16.09 31.41
C PRO A 504 -7.77 -17.62 31.55
N VAL A 505 -6.60 -18.19 31.76
CA VAL A 505 -6.43 -19.61 32.08
C VAL A 505 -6.93 -19.82 33.50
N ARG A 506 -8.06 -20.51 33.66
CA ARG A 506 -8.66 -20.85 34.98
C ARG A 506 -8.21 -22.20 35.52
N ARG A 507 -7.86 -23.12 34.61
CA ARG A 507 -7.42 -24.48 34.89
C ARG A 507 -6.34 -24.86 33.89
N GLU A 508 -5.55 -25.89 34.23
CA GLU A 508 -4.53 -26.45 33.33
C GLU A 508 -5.13 -26.84 31.96
N HIS A 509 -6.35 -27.35 31.93
CA HIS A 509 -7.05 -27.69 30.69
C HIS A 509 -7.47 -26.51 29.82
N ASP A 510 -7.43 -25.28 30.34
CA ASP A 510 -7.71 -24.05 29.56
C ASP A 510 -6.46 -23.58 28.80
N PHE A 511 -5.28 -24.17 29.07
CA PHE A 511 -4.04 -23.90 28.37
C PHE A 511 -3.91 -24.87 27.19
N GLU A 512 -3.85 -24.35 26.00
CA GLU A 512 -3.66 -25.13 24.79
C GLU A 512 -2.17 -25.42 24.58
N TYR A 513 -1.76 -26.65 24.81
CA TYR A 513 -0.38 -27.11 24.63
C TYR A 513 -0.08 -27.44 23.16
N PHE A 514 -1.14 -27.88 22.44
CA PHE A 514 -1.04 -28.28 21.03
C PHE A 514 -2.18 -27.66 20.23
N LEU A 515 -1.90 -27.38 18.98
CA LEU A 515 -2.91 -27.17 17.96
C LEU A 515 -3.02 -28.39 17.10
#